data_2eec176ba1bb0e215c0b1c86bc9e8bee
#
_entry.id   2eec176ba1bb0e215c0b1c86bc9e8bee
#
_cell.length_a   1.000
_cell.length_b   1.000
_cell.length_c   1.000
_cell.angle_alpha   90.00
_cell.angle_beta   90.00
_cell.angle_gamma   90.00
#
_symmetry.space_group_name_H-M   'P 1'
#
loop_
_entity.id
_entity.type
_entity.pdbx_description
1 polymer ?
#
loop_
_entity_poly.entity_id
_entity_poly.type
_entity_poly.pdbx_seq_one_letter_code
_entity_poly.pdbx_strand_id
1 'polypeptide(L)'
;MSPKKEPASVKTIGSHRVGDVVELTAVRMNDQGVFLDAGTGNTSDDILLHKHQMTSPVSVGDKVKVQLYLDAKNRITASMKLPKMREGQLGYVNVISVNRMGGFVDIGAERGVFLPYSEMRGHVSPNQHIWVKLLSLIHI
;
A
#
# COMPACT_ATOMS: atom_id res chain seq x y z
N MET A 1 -5.84 25.26 -0.97
CA MET A 1 -5.94 24.84 -1.35
C MET A 1 -6.27 24.34 -1.52
N SER A 2 -6.09 24.03 -1.42
CA SER A 2 -6.39 23.43 -1.64
C SER A 2 -6.39 22.67 -1.80
N PRO A 3 -6.40 22.57 -1.56
CA PRO A 3 -6.56 21.74 -1.56
C PRO A 3 -6.30 20.87 -1.83
N LYS A 4 -5.87 20.74 -1.36
CA LYS A 4 -5.60 19.93 -1.78
C LYS A 4 -6.25 19.12 -2.20
N LYS A 5 -5.77 19.30 -2.21
CA LYS A 5 -6.70 18.45 -2.78
C LYS A 5 -6.13 17.19 -3.37
N GLU A 6 -6.87 16.09 -3.28
CA GLU A 6 -6.38 14.81 -3.74
C GLU A 6 -6.26 14.76 -5.24
N PRO A 7 -5.22 14.09 -5.75
CA PRO A 7 -5.13 13.84 -7.18
C PRO A 7 -6.35 13.06 -7.66
N ALA A 8 -6.79 13.32 -8.88
CA ALA A 8 -7.91 12.61 -9.45
C ALA A 8 -7.63 11.10 -9.57
N SER A 9 -6.34 10.71 -9.58
CA SER A 9 -5.95 9.32 -9.70
C SER A 9 -6.08 8.51 -8.42
N VAL A 10 -6.37 9.15 -7.29
CA VAL A 10 -6.53 8.43 -6.04
C VAL A 10 -7.85 7.66 -6.08
N LYS A 11 -7.74 6.35 -5.94
CA LYS A 11 -8.90 5.48 -6.02
C LYS A 11 -9.42 5.20 -4.62
N THR A 12 -10.74 5.11 -4.50
CA THR A 12 -11.39 4.88 -3.21
C THR A 12 -12.45 3.80 -3.32
N ILE A 13 -12.75 3.15 -2.19
CA ILE A 13 -13.92 2.31 -2.00
C ILE A 13 -14.56 2.76 -0.70
N GLY A 14 -15.76 3.30 -0.76
CA GLY A 14 -16.38 3.86 0.43
C GLY A 14 -15.50 4.96 1.00
N SER A 15 -15.16 4.86 2.27
CA SER A 15 -14.28 5.81 2.95
C SER A 15 -12.81 5.42 2.88
N HIS A 16 -12.48 4.33 2.20
CA HIS A 16 -11.11 3.80 2.17
C HIS A 16 -10.39 4.22 0.90
N ARG A 17 -9.10 4.51 1.02
CA ARG A 17 -8.27 4.93 -0.11
C ARG A 17 -7.06 4.04 -0.24
N VAL A 18 -6.50 4.00 -1.44
CA VAL A 18 -5.22 3.36 -1.69
C VAL A 18 -4.18 3.95 -0.73
N GLY A 19 -3.43 3.07 -0.08
CA GLY A 19 -2.41 3.46 0.89
C GLY A 19 -2.88 3.41 2.33
N ASP A 20 -4.19 3.38 2.56
CA ASP A 20 -4.72 3.30 3.92
C ASP A 20 -4.35 1.97 4.57
N VAL A 21 -4.08 2.02 5.87
CA VAL A 21 -3.95 0.84 6.70
C VAL A 21 -5.22 0.77 7.54
N VAL A 22 -6.00 -0.29 7.33
CA VAL A 22 -7.33 -0.40 7.91
C VAL A 22 -7.56 -1.81 8.45
N GLU A 23 -8.54 -1.93 9.35
CA GLU A 23 -8.95 -3.24 9.85
C GLU A 23 -10.32 -3.55 9.24
N LEU A 24 -10.39 -4.67 8.53
CA LEU A 24 -11.59 -5.08 7.83
C LEU A 24 -11.96 -6.50 8.20
N THR A 25 -13.25 -6.82 8.11
CA THR A 25 -13.76 -8.14 8.48
C THR A 25 -13.79 -9.06 7.26
N ALA A 26 -13.28 -10.27 7.42
CA ALA A 26 -13.33 -11.29 6.38
C ALA A 26 -14.76 -11.83 6.30
N VAL A 27 -15.36 -11.80 5.11
CA VAL A 27 -16.76 -12.18 4.93
C VAL A 27 -16.96 -13.42 4.07
N ARG A 28 -15.99 -13.77 3.24
CA ARG A 28 -16.03 -15.02 2.46
C ARG A 28 -14.65 -15.34 1.94
N MET A 29 -14.47 -16.56 1.44
CA MET A 29 -13.18 -16.99 0.90
C MET A 29 -13.37 -17.88 -0.29
N ASN A 30 -12.36 -17.94 -1.15
CA ASN A 30 -12.32 -18.83 -2.30
C ASN A 30 -10.87 -19.25 -2.56
N ASP A 31 -10.61 -19.86 -3.72
CA ASP A 31 -9.27 -20.36 -4.04
C ASP A 31 -8.22 -19.25 -4.14
N GLN A 32 -8.64 -18.03 -4.42
CA GLN A 32 -7.71 -16.89 -4.57
C GLN A 32 -7.30 -16.30 -3.23
N GLY A 33 -8.16 -16.37 -2.25
CA GLY A 33 -7.91 -15.77 -0.95
C GLY A 33 -9.18 -15.46 -0.20
N VAL A 34 -9.17 -14.38 0.54
CA VAL A 34 -10.24 -13.96 1.43
C VAL A 34 -10.78 -12.62 0.96
N PHE A 35 -12.10 -12.47 1.00
CA PHE A 35 -12.73 -11.19 0.68
C PHE A 35 -13.08 -10.46 1.97
N LEU A 36 -12.72 -9.19 2.02
CA LEU A 36 -12.91 -8.31 3.17
C LEU A 36 -14.02 -7.32 2.89
N ASP A 37 -14.82 -7.05 3.90
CA ASP A 37 -15.95 -6.13 3.80
C ASP A 37 -15.44 -4.69 3.78
N ALA A 38 -15.73 -3.96 2.71
CA ALA A 38 -15.34 -2.56 2.59
C ALA A 38 -16.27 -1.62 3.36
N GLY A 39 -17.37 -2.13 3.90
CA GLY A 39 -18.29 -1.31 4.70
C GLY A 39 -19.27 -0.49 3.90
N THR A 40 -19.41 -0.77 2.59
CA THR A 40 -20.31 0.00 1.72
C THR A 40 -21.72 -0.57 1.66
N GLY A 41 -21.91 -1.79 2.18
CA GLY A 41 -23.20 -2.49 2.05
C GLY A 41 -23.38 -3.19 0.71
N ASN A 42 -22.41 -3.10 -0.19
CA ASN A 42 -22.46 -3.70 -1.51
C ASN A 42 -21.33 -4.74 -1.62
N THR A 43 -21.71 -6.01 -1.84
CA THR A 43 -20.72 -7.09 -1.90
C THR A 43 -19.79 -6.98 -3.10
N SER A 44 -20.17 -6.25 -4.15
CA SER A 44 -19.26 -6.02 -5.27
C SER A 44 -18.08 -5.14 -4.90
N ASP A 45 -18.15 -4.46 -3.76
CA ASP A 45 -17.05 -3.64 -3.24
C ASP A 45 -16.12 -4.43 -2.31
N ASP A 46 -16.38 -5.71 -2.06
CA ASP A 46 -15.51 -6.51 -1.20
C ASP A 46 -14.09 -6.49 -1.76
N ILE A 47 -13.13 -6.41 -0.84
CA ILE A 47 -11.73 -6.24 -1.19
C ILE A 47 -11.02 -7.57 -1.05
N LEU A 48 -10.34 -8.01 -2.11
CA LEU A 48 -9.63 -9.28 -2.10
C LEU A 48 -8.32 -9.15 -1.33
N LEU A 49 -8.13 -10.05 -0.37
CA LEU A 49 -6.85 -10.31 0.26
C LEU A 49 -6.33 -11.61 -0.33
N HIS A 50 -5.46 -11.50 -1.32
CA HIS A 50 -4.94 -12.66 -2.03
C HIS A 50 -4.12 -13.51 -1.07
N LYS A 51 -4.19 -14.82 -1.24
CA LYS A 51 -3.49 -15.75 -0.34
C LYS A 51 -1.99 -15.48 -0.25
N HIS A 52 -1.39 -14.97 -1.33
CA HIS A 52 0.03 -14.61 -1.33
C HIS A 52 0.34 -13.36 -0.52
N GLN A 53 -0.68 -12.60 -0.14
CA GLN A 53 -0.53 -11.39 0.65
C GLN A 53 -0.89 -11.61 2.10
N MET A 54 -1.18 -12.84 2.49
CA MET A 54 -1.49 -13.19 3.87
C MET A 54 -0.21 -13.56 4.60
N THR A 55 -0.07 -13.06 5.83
CA THR A 55 1.07 -13.40 6.70
C THR A 55 0.70 -14.46 7.73
N SER A 56 -0.59 -14.76 7.85
CA SER A 56 -1.09 -15.78 8.76
C SER A 56 -2.46 -16.23 8.25
N PRO A 57 -2.95 -17.39 8.71
CA PRO A 57 -4.27 -17.87 8.28
C PRO A 57 -5.38 -16.90 8.70
N VAL A 58 -6.38 -16.76 7.84
CA VAL A 58 -7.53 -15.89 8.07
C VAL A 58 -8.79 -16.72 7.83
N SER A 59 -9.75 -16.61 8.74
CA SER A 59 -11.03 -17.27 8.64
C SER A 59 -12.14 -16.25 8.50
N VAL A 60 -13.27 -16.68 7.92
CA VAL A 60 -14.45 -15.82 7.82
C VAL A 60 -14.86 -15.38 9.22
N GLY A 61 -15.11 -14.08 9.38
CA GLY A 61 -15.43 -13.48 10.66
C GLY A 61 -14.24 -12.82 11.34
N ASP A 62 -13.03 -13.11 10.91
CA ASP A 62 -11.84 -12.48 11.48
C ASP A 62 -11.74 -11.02 11.06
N LYS A 63 -11.22 -10.20 11.97
CA LYS A 63 -10.85 -8.83 11.66
C LYS A 63 -9.37 -8.82 11.31
N VAL A 64 -9.04 -8.26 10.15
CA VAL A 64 -7.69 -8.34 9.59
C VAL A 64 -7.17 -6.93 9.34
N LYS A 65 -5.96 -6.66 9.80
CA LYS A 65 -5.30 -5.39 9.56
C LYS A 65 -4.54 -5.49 8.24
N VAL A 66 -4.86 -4.61 7.31
CA VAL A 66 -4.30 -4.65 5.96
C VAL A 66 -3.99 -3.27 5.46
N GLN A 67 -3.10 -3.20 4.48
CA GLN A 67 -2.90 -1.99 3.70
C GLN A 67 -3.56 -2.17 2.34
N LEU A 68 -4.21 -1.13 1.86
CA LEU A 68 -4.87 -1.13 0.56
C LEU A 68 -3.90 -0.65 -0.51
N TYR A 69 -3.90 -1.32 -1.66
CA TYR A 69 -3.05 -0.96 -2.79
C TYR A 69 -3.78 -1.28 -4.10
N LEU A 70 -3.26 -0.78 -5.21
CA LEU A 70 -3.80 -1.09 -6.52
C LEU A 70 -3.06 -2.28 -7.11
N ASP A 71 -3.82 -3.24 -7.63
CA ASP A 71 -3.21 -4.37 -8.35
C ASP A 71 -2.93 -3.98 -9.81
N ALA A 72 -2.42 -4.94 -10.58
CA ALA A 72 -2.07 -4.70 -11.98
C ALA A 72 -3.28 -4.32 -12.84
N LYS A 73 -4.49 -4.67 -12.39
CA LYS A 73 -5.72 -4.34 -13.11
C LYS A 73 -6.39 -3.09 -12.55
N ASN A 74 -5.66 -2.32 -11.76
CA ASN A 74 -6.12 -1.06 -11.20
C ASN A 74 -7.29 -1.22 -10.23
N ARG A 75 -7.34 -2.35 -9.51
CA ARG A 75 -8.35 -2.62 -8.49
C ARG A 75 -7.75 -2.45 -7.11
N ILE A 76 -8.57 -1.97 -6.17
CA ILE A 76 -8.14 -1.88 -4.78
C ILE A 76 -8.08 -3.28 -4.19
N THR A 77 -6.94 -3.61 -3.63
CA THR A 77 -6.62 -4.94 -3.11
C THR A 77 -5.98 -4.77 -1.74
N ALA A 78 -5.95 -5.82 -0.95
CA ALA A 78 -5.43 -5.76 0.41
C ALA A 78 -4.17 -6.59 0.57
N SER A 79 -3.29 -6.17 1.50
CA SER A 79 -2.12 -6.93 1.87
C SER A 79 -1.95 -6.90 3.38
N MET A 80 -1.64 -8.04 3.98
CA MET A 80 -1.28 -8.11 5.39
C MET A 80 0.18 -7.75 5.62
N LYS A 81 0.96 -7.59 4.55
CA LYS A 81 2.36 -7.17 4.62
C LYS A 81 2.39 -5.66 4.79
N LEU A 82 2.41 -5.22 6.02
CA LEU A 82 2.33 -3.79 6.33
C LEU A 82 3.66 -3.10 6.07
N PRO A 83 3.64 -1.80 5.73
CA PRO A 83 4.87 -1.09 5.49
C PRO A 83 5.70 -0.96 6.76
N LYS A 84 7.02 -0.95 6.59
CA LYS A 84 7.95 -0.73 7.70
C LYS A 84 7.84 0.69 8.24
N MET A 85 7.41 1.61 7.41
CA MET A 85 7.32 3.02 7.75
C MET A 85 5.90 3.50 7.65
N ARG A 86 5.56 4.42 8.52
CA ARG A 86 4.30 5.15 8.44
C ARG A 86 4.59 6.60 8.05
N GLU A 87 3.57 7.27 7.57
CA GLU A 87 3.69 8.68 7.21
C GLU A 87 4.30 9.46 8.39
N GLY A 88 5.28 10.28 8.09
CA GLY A 88 5.95 11.10 9.08
C GLY A 88 7.12 10.44 9.79
N GLN A 89 7.32 9.15 9.60
CA GLN A 89 8.45 8.44 10.21
C GLN A 89 9.69 8.51 9.36
N LEU A 90 10.85 8.54 10.03
CA LEU A 90 12.13 8.32 9.36
C LEU A 90 12.41 6.84 9.34
N GLY A 91 12.97 6.38 8.24
CA GLY A 91 13.34 4.98 8.09
C GLY A 91 14.60 4.81 7.27
N TYR A 92 15.36 3.77 7.59
CA TYR A 92 16.54 3.38 6.84
C TYR A 92 16.12 2.25 5.91
N VAL A 93 16.01 2.55 4.62
CA VAL A 93 15.39 1.64 3.68
C VAL A 93 16.36 1.25 2.57
N ASN A 94 16.12 0.09 1.98
CA ASN A 94 16.93 -0.44 0.90
C ASN A 94 16.41 0.08 -0.44
N VAL A 95 17.33 0.51 -1.31
CA VAL A 95 17.00 0.88 -2.68
C VAL A 95 16.91 -0.40 -3.50
N ILE A 96 15.73 -0.67 -4.07
CA ILE A 96 15.49 -1.88 -4.85
C ILE A 96 16.03 -1.74 -6.26
N SER A 97 15.70 -0.64 -6.91
CA SER A 97 16.10 -0.38 -8.29
C SER A 97 16.13 1.11 -8.56
N VAL A 98 16.76 1.52 -9.64
CA VAL A 98 16.85 2.93 -10.02
C VAL A 98 16.56 3.10 -11.49
N ASN A 99 16.13 4.30 -11.85
CA ASN A 99 16.01 4.72 -13.22
C ASN A 99 16.39 6.19 -13.32
N ARG A 100 16.16 6.82 -14.48
CA ARG A 100 16.59 8.22 -14.66
C ARG A 100 15.86 9.19 -13.74
N MET A 101 14.68 8.83 -13.29
CA MET A 101 13.83 9.74 -12.52
C MET A 101 14.03 9.59 -11.02
N GLY A 102 14.50 8.45 -10.56
CA GLY A 102 14.62 8.21 -9.12
C GLY A 102 14.86 6.75 -8.80
N GLY A 103 14.56 6.38 -7.57
CA GLY A 103 14.74 5.02 -7.09
C GLY A 103 13.47 4.48 -6.46
N PHE A 104 13.35 3.16 -6.51
CA PHE A 104 12.32 2.44 -5.77
C PHE A 104 12.93 1.93 -4.48
N VAL A 105 12.26 2.18 -3.37
CA VAL A 105 12.74 1.79 -2.06
C VAL A 105 11.75 0.84 -1.39
N ASP A 106 12.29 -0.06 -0.57
CA ASP A 106 11.51 -1.07 0.14
C ASP A 106 11.10 -0.51 1.50
N ILE A 107 9.81 -0.28 1.67
CA ILE A 107 9.27 0.18 2.96
C ILE A 107 8.51 -0.94 3.67
N GLY A 108 8.60 -2.17 3.17
CA GLY A 108 7.95 -3.33 3.79
C GLY A 108 6.56 -3.63 3.27
N ALA A 109 6.06 -2.82 2.34
CA ALA A 109 4.77 -3.06 1.71
C ALA A 109 4.94 -3.99 0.51
N GLU A 110 3.82 -4.36 -0.12
CA GLU A 110 3.83 -5.27 -1.25
C GLU A 110 4.68 -4.75 -2.41
N ARG A 111 4.64 -3.46 -2.66
CA ARG A 111 5.41 -2.82 -3.71
C ARG A 111 6.38 -1.83 -3.13
N GLY A 112 7.49 -1.63 -3.83
CA GLY A 112 8.39 -0.55 -3.50
C GLY A 112 7.72 0.80 -3.71
N VAL A 113 8.27 1.81 -3.10
CA VAL A 113 7.79 3.19 -3.22
C VAL A 113 8.80 3.95 -4.06
N PHE A 114 8.30 4.69 -5.05
CA PHE A 114 9.17 5.47 -5.91
C PHE A 114 9.58 6.78 -5.22
N LEU A 115 10.88 7.06 -5.24
CA LEU A 115 11.44 8.28 -4.66
C LEU A 115 12.15 9.05 -5.77
N PRO A 116 11.58 10.18 -6.25
CA PRO A 116 12.20 10.95 -7.33
C PRO A 116 13.52 11.56 -6.87
N TYR A 117 14.48 11.65 -7.78
CA TYR A 117 15.75 12.33 -7.48
C TYR A 117 15.55 13.79 -7.07
N SER A 118 14.50 14.42 -7.55
CA SER A 118 14.20 15.80 -7.15
C SER A 118 13.95 15.95 -5.67
N GLU A 119 13.64 14.84 -4.98
CA GLU A 119 13.37 14.82 -3.55
C GLU A 119 14.56 14.32 -2.75
N MET A 120 15.71 14.11 -3.40
CA MET A 120 16.91 13.59 -2.75
C MET A 120 18.09 14.50 -3.00
N ARG A 121 19.14 14.27 -2.22
CA ARG A 121 20.41 14.92 -2.44
C ARG A 121 21.30 14.01 -3.28
N GLY A 122 21.17 14.08 -4.57
CA GLY A 122 21.99 13.27 -5.45
C GLY A 122 21.33 11.94 -5.79
N HIS A 123 22.09 11.04 -6.37
CA HIS A 123 21.61 9.79 -6.89
C HIS A 123 21.93 8.64 -5.95
N VAL A 124 21.18 7.55 -6.10
CA VAL A 124 21.37 6.34 -5.31
C VAL A 124 21.58 5.16 -6.23
N SER A 125 22.08 4.07 -5.66
CA SER A 125 22.35 2.84 -6.40
C SER A 125 21.52 1.69 -5.84
N PRO A 126 21.21 0.66 -6.63
CA PRO A 126 20.52 -0.51 -6.10
C PRO A 126 21.30 -1.12 -4.95
N ASN A 127 20.57 -1.66 -3.98
CA ASN A 127 21.11 -2.28 -2.77
C ASN A 127 21.75 -1.30 -1.79
N GLN A 128 21.71 -0.01 -2.08
CA GLN A 128 22.14 1.02 -1.14
C GLN A 128 21.02 1.23 -0.11
N HIS A 129 21.40 1.53 1.12
CA HIS A 129 20.45 1.89 2.16
C HIS A 129 20.48 3.39 2.36
N ILE A 130 19.32 4.00 2.42
CA ILE A 130 19.20 5.44 2.61
C ILE A 130 18.16 5.75 3.68
N TRP A 131 18.30 6.93 4.28
CA TRP A 131 17.30 7.44 5.19
C TRP A 131 16.27 8.22 4.42
N VAL A 132 15.00 7.89 4.65
CA VAL A 132 13.88 8.60 4.03
C VAL A 132 12.84 8.94 5.08
N LYS A 133 12.08 9.97 4.80
CA LYS A 133 10.94 10.33 5.62
C LYS A 133 9.70 10.21 4.75
N LEU A 134 8.74 9.45 5.23
CA LEU A 134 7.51 9.23 4.49
C LEU A 134 6.55 10.37 4.82
N LEU A 135 6.42 11.32 3.89
CA LEU A 135 5.55 12.46 4.11
C LEU A 135 4.09 12.14 3.78
N SER A 136 3.90 11.30 2.78
CA SER A 136 2.57 10.87 2.38
C SER A 136 2.69 9.62 1.55
N LEU A 137 1.82 8.66 1.78
CA LEU A 137 1.80 7.44 0.98
C LEU A 137 1.46 7.72 -0.48
N ILE A 138 0.87 8.86 -0.76
CA ILE A 138 0.46 9.20 -2.12
C ILE A 138 1.58 9.87 -2.89
N HIS A 139 2.49 10.52 -2.20
CA HIS A 139 3.49 11.38 -2.83
C HIS A 139 4.83 10.73 -3.06
N ILE A 140 4.98 9.48 -2.73
CA ILE A 140 6.28 8.85 -2.84
C ILE A 140 6.34 7.89 -4.00
#